data_620e188f029da43de02608c94d70cf95
#
_entry.id   620e188f029da43de02608c94d70cf95
#
_cell.length_a   1.000
_cell.length_b   1.000
_cell.length_c   1.000
_cell.angle_alpha   90.00
_cell.angle_beta   90.00
_cell.angle_gamma   90.00
#
_symmetry.space_group_name_H-M   'P 1'
#
loop_
_entity.id
_entity.type
_entity.pdbx_description
1 polymer ?
#
loop_
_entity_poly.entity_id
_entity_poly.type
_entity_poly.pdbx_seq_one_letter_code
_entity_poly.pdbx_strand_id
1 'polypeptide(L)'
;MQLSLLEKSSIFDLAKDCCSGRNNNQLTRFVIADGLSADLAELINGAKEPVFQIGSTDDPIELISKVLNRQRQEGQFVEELHLIAHGSQQGIHLGGQFIDAAELKNNAVELGNWDLKRIVLWSCYVGGNSQWIERLEELTGAEVLSSQGQINREHTCVQSSQSNQKDFSEIIDQHFIERWEGSLPWQQVGSDIDGEAANDWSGYSVSLSDDGSVVAIGGHLNDGNGTNSGHVRIYQNNSGTWQQVGSDIDG
;
A
#
# COMPACT_ATOMS: atom_id res chain seq x y z
N MET A 1 -16.42 18.83 -3.32
CA MET A 1 -16.17 19.43 -4.64
C MET A 1 -15.91 18.27 -5.59
N GLN A 2 -16.77 18.06 -6.56
CA GLN A 2 -16.73 16.90 -7.45
C GLN A 2 -15.39 16.86 -8.22
N LEU A 3 -14.54 15.90 -7.93
CA LEU A 3 -13.45 15.52 -8.82
C LEU A 3 -14.07 14.93 -10.09
N SER A 4 -13.67 15.47 -11.20
CA SER A 4 -14.35 15.37 -12.49
C SER A 4 -14.31 13.93 -13.04
N LEU A 5 -15.39 13.57 -13.73
CA LEU A 5 -15.53 12.34 -14.54
C LEU A 5 -14.36 12.12 -15.56
N LEU A 6 -13.54 13.11 -15.80
CA LEU A 6 -12.36 13.07 -16.69
C LEU A 6 -11.17 12.30 -16.11
N GLU A 7 -10.97 12.28 -14.78
CA GLU A 7 -9.89 11.50 -14.17
C GLU A 7 -10.21 10.00 -14.13
N LYS A 8 -11.48 9.64 -14.01
CA LYS A 8 -11.90 8.23 -14.07
C LYS A 8 -11.75 7.62 -15.47
N SER A 9 -11.86 8.42 -16.55
CA SER A 9 -11.66 7.92 -17.91
C SER A 9 -10.18 7.66 -18.23
N SER A 10 -9.24 8.44 -17.67
CA SER A 10 -7.81 8.28 -17.90
C SER A 10 -7.24 6.99 -17.26
N ILE A 11 -7.80 6.60 -16.13
CA ILE A 11 -7.46 5.34 -15.42
C ILE A 11 -7.76 4.13 -16.31
N PHE A 12 -8.90 4.16 -17.01
CA PHE A 12 -9.30 3.08 -17.89
C PHE A 12 -8.58 3.08 -19.25
N ASP A 13 -8.09 4.22 -19.71
CA ASP A 13 -7.31 4.30 -20.96
C ASP A 13 -5.87 3.81 -20.77
N LEU A 14 -5.26 4.02 -19.62
CA LEU A 14 -3.94 3.47 -19.27
C LEU A 14 -3.94 1.93 -19.25
N ALA A 15 -5.04 1.31 -18.81
CA ALA A 15 -5.16 -0.14 -18.85
C ALA A 15 -5.19 -0.73 -20.27
N LYS A 16 -5.62 0.05 -21.26
CA LYS A 16 -5.60 -0.37 -22.69
C LYS A 16 -4.19 -0.42 -23.26
N ASP A 17 -3.33 0.51 -22.85
CA ASP A 17 -1.96 0.59 -23.35
C ASP A 17 -1.05 -0.49 -22.75
N CYS A 18 -1.38 -1.01 -21.57
CA CYS A 18 -0.62 -2.09 -20.91
C CYS A 18 -0.56 -3.39 -21.74
N CYS A 19 -1.57 -3.66 -22.56
CA CYS A 19 -1.71 -4.95 -23.23
C CYS A 19 -1.68 -4.90 -24.75
N SER A 20 -1.71 -3.71 -25.37
CA SER A 20 -1.71 -3.55 -26.82
C SER A 20 -0.29 -3.66 -27.41
N GLY A 21 0.16 -4.88 -27.69
CA GLY A 21 1.38 -5.07 -28.45
C GLY A 21 2.24 -6.29 -28.14
N ARG A 22 1.73 -7.26 -27.39
CA ARG A 22 2.51 -8.44 -27.00
C ARG A 22 2.22 -9.66 -27.87
N ASN A 23 3.31 -10.37 -28.24
CA ASN A 23 3.26 -11.67 -28.90
C ASN A 23 2.55 -12.70 -28.01
N ASN A 24 1.74 -13.57 -28.61
CA ASN A 24 0.82 -14.56 -28.01
C ASN A 24 1.44 -15.63 -27.06
N ASN A 25 2.68 -15.46 -26.57
CA ASN A 25 3.36 -16.44 -25.71
C ASN A 25 4.01 -15.82 -24.45
N GLN A 26 3.76 -14.55 -24.13
CA GLN A 26 4.31 -13.91 -22.94
C GLN A 26 3.20 -13.79 -21.89
N LEU A 27 3.46 -14.27 -20.65
CA LEU A 27 2.59 -14.10 -19.49
C LEU A 27 2.12 -12.64 -19.40
N THR A 28 0.82 -12.43 -19.42
CA THR A 28 0.28 -11.07 -19.29
C THR A 28 0.43 -10.63 -17.84
N ARG A 29 1.36 -9.72 -17.61
CA ARG A 29 1.61 -9.10 -16.30
C ARG A 29 0.79 -7.84 -16.15
N PHE A 30 0.42 -7.56 -14.91
CA PHE A 30 -0.16 -6.29 -14.52
C PHE A 30 0.55 -5.78 -13.27
N VAL A 31 1.03 -4.53 -13.28
CA VAL A 31 1.76 -3.93 -12.17
C VAL A 31 0.91 -2.84 -11.53
N ILE A 32 0.69 -2.98 -10.23
CA ILE A 32 -0.04 -2.01 -9.42
C ILE A 32 0.88 -1.52 -8.31
N ALA A 33 0.85 -0.22 -8.03
CA ALA A 33 1.61 0.38 -6.94
C ALA A 33 0.73 1.26 -6.05
N ASP A 34 1.14 1.40 -4.80
CA ASP A 34 0.57 2.41 -3.92
C ASP A 34 0.94 3.82 -4.42
N GLY A 35 -0.07 4.57 -4.84
CA GLY A 35 0.08 5.92 -5.39
C GLY A 35 0.24 7.00 -4.33
N LEU A 36 0.11 6.67 -3.05
CA LEU A 36 0.22 7.61 -1.94
C LEU A 36 1.62 7.66 -1.33
N SER A 37 2.44 6.66 -1.60
CA SER A 37 3.79 6.56 -1.06
C SER A 37 4.78 7.37 -1.90
N ALA A 38 5.21 8.51 -1.38
CA ALA A 38 6.08 9.45 -2.10
C ALA A 38 7.45 8.84 -2.46
N ASP A 39 7.99 7.96 -1.64
CA ASP A 39 9.25 7.25 -1.87
C ASP A 39 9.16 6.21 -3.01
N LEU A 40 7.96 5.72 -3.32
CA LEU A 40 7.74 4.83 -4.45
C LEU A 40 7.67 5.57 -5.79
N ALA A 41 7.36 6.86 -5.80
CA ALA A 41 7.17 7.62 -7.03
C ALA A 41 8.44 7.64 -7.91
N GLU A 42 9.64 7.79 -7.31
CA GLU A 42 10.89 7.73 -8.06
C GLU A 42 11.15 6.31 -8.60
N LEU A 43 10.90 5.29 -7.80
CA LEU A 43 11.06 3.89 -8.17
C LEU A 43 10.15 3.51 -9.35
N ILE A 44 8.89 3.91 -9.28
CA ILE A 44 7.88 3.64 -10.31
C ILE A 44 8.24 4.28 -11.65
N ASN A 45 8.94 5.43 -11.65
CA ASN A 45 9.44 6.04 -12.89
C ASN A 45 10.43 5.15 -13.64
N GLY A 46 11.07 4.19 -12.96
CA GLY A 46 11.93 3.18 -13.57
C GLY A 46 11.21 1.92 -14.04
N ALA A 47 9.88 1.88 -13.98
CA ALA A 47 9.13 0.70 -14.38
C ALA A 47 9.29 0.37 -15.86
N LYS A 48 9.54 -0.90 -16.16
CA LYS A 48 9.68 -1.44 -17.53
C LYS A 48 8.34 -1.63 -18.22
N GLU A 49 7.26 -1.58 -17.46
CA GLU A 49 5.88 -1.72 -17.90
C GLU A 49 5.03 -0.62 -17.27
N PRO A 50 3.88 -0.26 -17.87
CA PRO A 50 2.97 0.69 -17.26
C PRO A 50 2.55 0.24 -15.87
N VAL A 51 2.63 1.15 -14.89
CA VAL A 51 2.22 0.91 -13.50
C VAL A 51 0.92 1.62 -13.23
N PHE A 52 -0.05 0.87 -12.76
CA PHE A 52 -1.30 1.42 -12.28
C PHE A 52 -1.16 1.85 -10.81
N GLN A 53 -1.39 3.13 -10.51
CA GLN A 53 -1.27 3.66 -9.16
C GLN A 53 -2.64 3.77 -8.50
N ILE A 54 -2.78 3.23 -7.28
CA ILE A 54 -4.00 3.32 -6.48
C ILE A 54 -3.89 4.50 -5.51
N GLY A 55 -4.87 5.41 -5.58
CA GLY A 55 -4.97 6.60 -4.72
C GLY A 55 -5.89 6.40 -3.50
N SER A 56 -5.99 7.43 -2.65
CA SER A 56 -6.67 7.39 -1.34
C SER A 56 -8.19 7.21 -1.37
N THR A 57 -8.82 7.38 -2.51
CA THR A 57 -10.29 7.29 -2.67
C THR A 57 -10.78 5.92 -3.12
N ASP A 58 -9.86 5.02 -3.39
CA ASP A 58 -10.15 3.75 -4.02
C ASP A 58 -10.14 2.62 -2.99
N ASP A 59 -11.12 1.72 -3.05
CA ASP A 59 -10.99 0.41 -2.44
C ASP A 59 -10.04 -0.42 -3.31
N PRO A 60 -8.85 -0.79 -2.82
CA PRO A 60 -7.83 -1.43 -3.64
C PRO A 60 -8.27 -2.80 -4.16
N ILE A 61 -8.97 -3.61 -3.37
CA ILE A 61 -9.42 -4.94 -3.79
C ILE A 61 -10.54 -4.81 -4.83
N GLU A 62 -11.50 -3.93 -4.59
CA GLU A 62 -12.59 -3.67 -5.55
C GLU A 62 -12.03 -3.12 -6.87
N LEU A 63 -11.05 -2.21 -6.79
CA LEU A 63 -10.45 -1.60 -7.98
C LEU A 63 -9.66 -2.62 -8.80
N ILE A 64 -8.83 -3.45 -8.15
CA ILE A 64 -8.11 -4.55 -8.80
C ILE A 64 -9.11 -5.48 -9.48
N SER A 65 -10.17 -5.87 -8.78
CA SER A 65 -11.22 -6.74 -9.31
C SER A 65 -11.89 -6.17 -10.56
N LYS A 66 -12.19 -4.86 -10.55
CA LYS A 66 -12.76 -4.16 -11.70
C LYS A 66 -11.80 -4.16 -12.90
N VAL A 67 -10.52 -3.90 -12.66
CA VAL A 67 -9.50 -3.89 -13.71
C VAL A 67 -9.33 -5.28 -14.31
N LEU A 68 -9.16 -6.31 -13.50
CA LEU A 68 -9.01 -7.70 -13.96
C LEU A 68 -10.24 -8.17 -14.76
N ASN A 69 -11.45 -7.87 -14.29
CA ASN A 69 -12.68 -8.20 -14.98
C ASN A 69 -12.79 -7.51 -16.34
N ARG A 70 -12.38 -6.24 -16.42
CA ARG A 70 -12.39 -5.51 -17.68
C ARG A 70 -11.41 -6.09 -18.70
N GLN A 71 -10.17 -6.38 -18.27
CA GLN A 71 -9.17 -7.02 -19.13
C GLN A 71 -9.70 -8.33 -19.71
N ARG A 72 -10.36 -9.13 -18.88
CA ARG A 72 -11.00 -10.39 -19.30
C ARG A 72 -12.12 -10.18 -20.32
N GLN A 73 -12.96 -9.15 -20.14
CA GLN A 73 -14.02 -8.80 -21.11
C GLN A 73 -13.45 -8.35 -22.46
N GLU A 74 -12.27 -7.75 -22.47
CA GLU A 74 -11.54 -7.35 -23.67
C GLU A 74 -10.72 -8.51 -24.29
N GLY A 75 -10.86 -9.73 -23.74
CA GLY A 75 -10.16 -10.94 -24.22
C GLY A 75 -8.71 -11.03 -23.79
N GLN A 76 -8.32 -10.25 -22.80
CA GLN A 76 -6.97 -10.21 -22.24
C GLN A 76 -6.93 -10.89 -20.87
N PHE A 77 -6.11 -11.91 -20.71
CA PHE A 77 -5.99 -12.65 -19.46
C PHE A 77 -4.72 -12.23 -18.74
N VAL A 78 -4.88 -11.62 -17.57
CA VAL A 78 -3.78 -11.33 -16.67
C VAL A 78 -3.47 -12.62 -15.91
N GLU A 79 -2.25 -13.12 -16.06
CA GLU A 79 -1.82 -14.33 -15.37
C GLU A 79 -0.98 -14.01 -14.13
N GLU A 80 -0.32 -12.85 -14.11
CA GLU A 80 0.58 -12.44 -13.05
C GLU A 80 0.31 -10.99 -12.60
N LEU A 81 -0.03 -10.81 -11.33
CA LEU A 81 -0.27 -9.51 -10.72
C LEU A 81 0.92 -9.15 -9.81
N HIS A 82 1.55 -8.00 -10.08
CA HIS A 82 2.59 -7.44 -9.23
C HIS A 82 2.00 -6.30 -8.40
N LEU A 83 2.18 -6.36 -7.08
CA LEU A 83 1.78 -5.31 -6.14
C LEU A 83 3.04 -4.70 -5.50
N ILE A 84 3.25 -3.39 -5.69
CA ILE A 84 4.35 -2.63 -5.09
C ILE A 84 3.75 -1.75 -3.99
N ALA A 85 4.03 -2.07 -2.75
CA ALA A 85 3.41 -1.42 -1.61
C ALA A 85 4.26 -1.55 -0.35
N HIS A 86 4.08 -0.67 0.61
CA HIS A 86 4.62 -0.89 1.94
C HIS A 86 3.96 -2.09 2.62
N GLY A 87 4.72 -2.83 3.40
CA GLY A 87 4.23 -4.02 4.07
C GLY A 87 4.81 -4.26 5.46
N SER A 88 4.13 -5.11 6.17
CA SER A 88 4.51 -5.62 7.49
C SER A 88 4.10 -7.10 7.59
N GLN A 89 4.40 -7.74 8.72
CA GLN A 89 3.92 -9.10 8.99
C GLN A 89 2.38 -9.21 9.06
N GLN A 90 1.66 -8.11 9.28
CA GLN A 90 0.19 -8.12 9.39
C GLN A 90 -0.52 -7.94 8.05
N GLY A 91 0.16 -7.46 7.00
CA GLY A 91 -0.44 -7.20 5.69
C GLY A 91 0.30 -6.14 4.89
N ILE A 92 -0.38 -5.56 3.90
CA ILE A 92 0.16 -4.54 3.01
C ILE A 92 -0.67 -3.26 3.05
N HIS A 93 -0.03 -2.11 2.80
CA HIS A 93 -0.70 -0.84 2.60
C HIS A 93 -0.83 -0.54 1.11
N LEU A 94 -2.04 -0.30 0.64
CA LEU A 94 -2.30 0.00 -0.76
C LEU A 94 -3.48 0.99 -0.85
N GLY A 95 -3.29 2.11 -1.52
CA GLY A 95 -4.33 3.12 -1.70
C GLY A 95 -4.84 3.75 -0.40
N GLY A 96 -3.98 3.89 0.62
CA GLY A 96 -4.33 4.42 1.93
C GLY A 96 -5.10 3.45 2.83
N GLN A 97 -5.27 2.19 2.41
CA GLN A 97 -5.90 1.14 3.20
C GLN A 97 -4.88 0.09 3.63
N PHE A 98 -5.08 -0.45 4.81
CA PHE A 98 -4.29 -1.58 5.30
C PHE A 98 -5.05 -2.88 5.07
N ILE A 99 -4.51 -3.73 4.18
CA ILE A 99 -5.11 -5.00 3.81
C ILE A 99 -4.55 -6.08 4.75
N ASP A 100 -5.23 -6.29 5.85
CA ASP A 100 -4.94 -7.34 6.84
C ASP A 100 -5.74 -8.62 6.55
N ALA A 101 -5.66 -9.58 7.48
CA ALA A 101 -6.40 -10.84 7.35
C ALA A 101 -7.93 -10.66 7.44
N ALA A 102 -8.42 -9.62 8.12
CA ALA A 102 -9.84 -9.32 8.18
C ALA A 102 -10.34 -8.75 6.84
N GLU A 103 -9.57 -7.85 6.23
CA GLU A 103 -9.87 -7.32 4.90
C GLU A 103 -9.84 -8.41 3.81
N LEU A 104 -8.88 -9.34 3.85
CA LEU A 104 -8.91 -10.50 2.94
C LEU A 104 -10.20 -11.31 3.09
N LYS A 105 -10.63 -11.54 4.33
CA LYS A 105 -11.86 -12.29 4.61
C LYS A 105 -13.11 -11.55 4.16
N ASN A 106 -13.18 -10.24 4.39
CA ASN A 106 -14.32 -9.40 4.00
C ASN A 106 -14.51 -9.40 2.48
N ASN A 107 -13.41 -9.47 1.73
CA ASN A 107 -13.37 -9.41 0.27
C ASN A 107 -13.19 -10.79 -0.40
N ALA A 108 -13.56 -11.87 0.29
CA ALA A 108 -13.33 -13.24 -0.19
C ALA A 108 -13.97 -13.55 -1.55
N VAL A 109 -15.14 -12.96 -1.84
CA VAL A 109 -15.84 -13.16 -3.11
C VAL A 109 -15.11 -12.48 -4.27
N GLU A 110 -14.65 -11.26 -4.07
CA GLU A 110 -13.88 -10.48 -5.04
C GLU A 110 -12.55 -11.16 -5.35
N LEU A 111 -11.83 -11.54 -4.32
CA LEU A 111 -10.54 -12.26 -4.43
C LEU A 111 -10.69 -13.59 -5.16
N GLY A 112 -11.76 -14.35 -4.91
CA GLY A 112 -12.06 -15.61 -5.58
C GLY A 112 -12.33 -15.49 -7.08
N ASN A 113 -12.62 -14.29 -7.56
CA ASN A 113 -12.87 -14.00 -8.98
C ASN A 113 -11.65 -13.45 -9.73
N TRP A 114 -10.48 -13.34 -9.09
CA TRP A 114 -9.31 -12.75 -9.73
C TRP A 114 -8.74 -13.61 -10.87
N ASP A 115 -8.83 -14.95 -10.76
CA ASP A 115 -8.40 -15.90 -11.81
C ASP A 115 -6.95 -15.66 -12.27
N LEU A 116 -6.05 -15.54 -11.30
CA LEU A 116 -4.63 -15.32 -11.49
C LEU A 116 -3.86 -16.63 -11.30
N LYS A 117 -2.74 -16.80 -11.99
CA LYS A 117 -1.78 -17.87 -11.70
C LYS A 117 -0.84 -17.49 -10.58
N ARG A 118 -0.51 -16.18 -10.49
CA ARG A 118 0.51 -15.68 -9.57
C ARG A 118 0.23 -14.28 -9.08
N ILE A 119 0.52 -14.05 -7.80
CA ILE A 119 0.58 -12.73 -7.18
C ILE A 119 2.00 -12.51 -6.67
N VAL A 120 2.65 -11.42 -7.06
CA VAL A 120 4.00 -11.06 -6.64
C VAL A 120 3.93 -9.83 -5.77
N LEU A 121 4.22 -10.01 -4.48
CA LEU A 121 4.16 -8.96 -3.48
C LEU A 121 5.54 -8.34 -3.27
N TRP A 122 5.75 -7.18 -3.85
CA TRP A 122 6.92 -6.34 -3.60
C TRP A 122 6.63 -5.51 -2.34
N SER A 123 6.63 -6.20 -1.19
CA SER A 123 6.31 -5.64 0.14
C SER A 123 7.18 -6.29 1.19
N CYS A 124 7.68 -5.49 2.13
CA CYS A 124 8.56 -6.00 3.17
C CYS A 124 7.83 -6.87 4.20
N TYR A 125 8.51 -7.87 4.70
CA TYR A 125 8.12 -8.72 5.83
C TYR A 125 6.80 -9.49 5.71
N VAL A 126 5.99 -9.27 4.70
CA VAL A 126 4.67 -9.91 4.58
C VAL A 126 4.79 -11.43 4.47
N GLY A 127 5.84 -11.93 3.85
CA GLY A 127 6.15 -13.36 3.76
C GLY A 127 6.55 -14.01 5.09
N GLY A 128 6.83 -13.22 6.12
CA GLY A 128 7.05 -13.72 7.49
C GLY A 128 5.76 -14.17 8.19
N ASN A 129 4.59 -13.84 7.64
CA ASN A 129 3.29 -14.30 8.14
C ASN A 129 2.69 -15.34 7.19
N SER A 130 2.97 -16.60 7.43
CA SER A 130 2.45 -17.68 6.59
C SER A 130 0.92 -17.70 6.53
N GLN A 131 0.22 -17.39 7.63
CA GLN A 131 -1.25 -17.40 7.68
C GLN A 131 -1.88 -16.37 6.75
N TRP A 132 -1.30 -15.18 6.64
CA TRP A 132 -1.79 -14.15 5.73
C TRP A 132 -1.56 -14.55 4.27
N ILE A 133 -0.37 -15.08 3.95
CA ILE A 133 -0.03 -15.58 2.62
C ILE A 133 -0.92 -16.77 2.24
N GLU A 134 -1.01 -17.80 3.09
CA GLU A 134 -1.87 -18.97 2.88
C GLU A 134 -3.33 -18.56 2.65
N ARG A 135 -3.80 -17.56 3.41
CA ARG A 135 -5.16 -17.06 3.24
C ARG A 135 -5.37 -16.37 1.88
N LEU A 136 -4.41 -15.58 1.43
CA LEU A 136 -4.47 -14.96 0.10
C LEU A 136 -4.44 -16.03 -1.01
N GLU A 137 -3.57 -17.05 -0.89
CA GLU A 137 -3.52 -18.20 -1.81
C GLU A 137 -4.82 -18.99 -1.84
N GLU A 138 -5.40 -19.30 -0.67
CA GLU A 138 -6.69 -20.00 -0.56
C GLU A 138 -7.83 -19.23 -1.26
N LEU A 139 -7.89 -17.92 -1.06
CA LEU A 139 -8.98 -17.09 -1.59
C LEU A 139 -8.86 -16.85 -3.10
N THR A 140 -7.65 -16.68 -3.60
CA THR A 140 -7.40 -16.35 -5.01
C THR A 140 -7.12 -17.58 -5.88
N GLY A 141 -6.67 -18.67 -5.30
CA GLY A 141 -6.14 -19.84 -6.02
C GLY A 141 -4.78 -19.58 -6.68
N ALA A 142 -4.18 -18.42 -6.49
CA ALA A 142 -2.91 -18.03 -7.09
C ALA A 142 -1.73 -18.41 -6.21
N GLU A 143 -0.58 -18.72 -6.81
CA GLU A 143 0.70 -18.80 -6.10
C GLU A 143 1.13 -17.41 -5.66
N VAL A 144 1.53 -17.22 -4.39
CA VAL A 144 1.99 -15.93 -3.86
C VAL A 144 3.50 -15.93 -3.64
N LEU A 145 4.20 -14.97 -4.26
CA LEU A 145 5.61 -14.69 -4.00
C LEU A 145 5.71 -13.46 -3.10
N SER A 146 6.51 -13.56 -2.05
CA SER A 146 6.65 -12.51 -1.04
C SER A 146 8.03 -12.50 -0.42
N SER A 147 8.38 -11.43 0.31
CA SER A 147 9.63 -11.32 1.05
C SER A 147 9.41 -11.54 2.55
N GLN A 148 10.30 -12.32 3.17
CA GLN A 148 10.37 -12.47 4.62
C GLN A 148 11.14 -11.33 5.31
N GLY A 149 11.88 -10.53 4.53
CA GLY A 149 12.71 -9.43 4.98
C GLY A 149 12.34 -8.10 4.32
N GLN A 150 13.25 -7.17 4.41
CA GLN A 150 13.12 -5.88 3.71
C GLN A 150 13.33 -6.07 2.21
N ILE A 151 12.54 -5.32 1.42
CA ILE A 151 12.83 -5.06 0.02
C ILE A 151 13.43 -3.65 -0.07
N ASN A 152 14.63 -3.57 -0.59
CA ASN A 152 15.40 -2.35 -0.81
C ASN A 152 16.41 -2.60 -1.95
N ARG A 153 17.27 -1.65 -2.25
CA ARG A 153 18.28 -1.77 -3.32
C ARG A 153 19.25 -2.97 -3.17
N GLU A 154 19.42 -3.51 -1.96
CA GLU A 154 20.33 -4.63 -1.67
C GLU A 154 19.61 -5.97 -1.62
N HIS A 155 18.30 -5.95 -1.38
CA HIS A 155 17.45 -7.13 -1.24
C HIS A 155 16.22 -6.98 -2.14
N THR A 156 16.33 -7.48 -3.36
CA THR A 156 15.36 -7.28 -4.45
C THR A 156 14.54 -8.52 -4.78
N CYS A 157 14.68 -9.61 -4.01
CA CYS A 157 14.06 -10.88 -4.34
C CYS A 157 12.86 -11.21 -3.46
N VAL A 158 11.85 -11.80 -4.07
CA VAL A 158 10.69 -12.44 -3.44
C VAL A 158 10.62 -13.90 -3.84
N GLN A 159 10.06 -14.75 -2.96
CA GLN A 159 9.95 -16.19 -3.21
C GLN A 159 8.62 -16.74 -2.72
N SER A 160 8.18 -17.86 -3.30
CA SER A 160 7.02 -18.62 -2.84
C SER A 160 7.42 -19.82 -1.96
N SER A 161 6.42 -20.43 -1.33
CA SER A 161 6.56 -21.71 -0.63
C SER A 161 7.03 -22.86 -1.54
N GLN A 162 6.78 -22.75 -2.85
CA GLN A 162 7.19 -23.72 -3.89
C GLN A 162 8.61 -23.46 -4.42
N SER A 163 9.36 -22.53 -3.81
CA SER A 163 10.72 -22.14 -4.20
C SER A 163 10.82 -21.41 -5.56
N ASN A 164 9.72 -20.93 -6.13
CA ASN A 164 9.77 -19.97 -7.23
C ASN A 164 10.28 -18.63 -6.70
N GLN A 165 11.12 -17.97 -7.47
CA GLN A 165 11.76 -16.71 -7.10
C GLN A 165 11.63 -15.70 -8.22
N LYS A 166 11.51 -14.42 -7.84
CA LYS A 166 11.55 -13.27 -8.75
C LYS A 166 12.42 -12.17 -8.19
N ASP A 167 13.08 -11.46 -9.10
CA ASP A 167 13.86 -10.28 -8.78
C ASP A 167 13.12 -9.01 -9.21
N PHE A 168 13.22 -7.94 -8.41
CA PHE A 168 12.55 -6.67 -8.66
C PHE A 168 12.98 -6.02 -9.98
N SER A 169 14.22 -6.32 -10.42
CA SER A 169 14.71 -5.88 -11.72
C SER A 169 13.95 -6.45 -12.92
N GLU A 170 13.09 -7.45 -12.71
CA GLU A 170 12.20 -7.91 -13.79
C GLU A 170 11.16 -6.84 -14.19
N ILE A 171 10.74 -6.01 -13.26
CA ILE A 171 9.69 -5.00 -13.48
C ILE A 171 10.18 -3.56 -13.34
N ILE A 172 11.27 -3.31 -12.62
CA ILE A 172 11.89 -1.99 -12.46
C ILE A 172 13.29 -2.01 -13.09
N ASP A 173 13.67 -0.92 -13.76
CA ASP A 173 15.01 -0.78 -14.30
C ASP A 173 16.07 -0.75 -13.20
N GLN A 174 17.15 -1.50 -13.38
CA GLN A 174 18.21 -1.67 -12.40
C GLN A 174 18.82 -0.34 -11.93
N HIS A 175 18.97 0.62 -12.84
CA HIS A 175 19.51 1.94 -12.52
C HIS A 175 18.63 2.69 -11.51
N PHE A 176 17.30 2.55 -11.57
CA PHE A 176 16.38 3.15 -10.60
C PHE A 176 16.44 2.43 -9.25
N ILE A 177 16.56 1.10 -9.24
CA ILE A 177 16.72 0.31 -8.02
C ILE A 177 17.99 0.73 -7.26
N GLU A 178 19.13 0.85 -7.96
CA GLU A 178 20.40 1.21 -7.35
C GLU A 178 20.44 2.61 -6.73
N ARG A 179 19.63 3.52 -7.25
CA ARG A 179 19.52 4.91 -6.75
C ARG A 179 18.44 5.09 -5.70
N TRP A 180 17.54 4.13 -5.60
CA TRP A 180 16.45 4.19 -4.65
C TRP A 180 16.97 4.04 -3.21
N GLU A 181 16.77 5.08 -2.42
CA GLU A 181 17.17 5.11 -1.00
C GLU A 181 16.04 4.65 -0.08
N GLY A 182 14.85 4.37 -0.63
CA GLY A 182 13.70 3.89 0.08
C GLY A 182 13.79 2.41 0.45
N SER A 183 12.80 1.96 1.17
CA SER A 183 12.55 0.55 1.45
C SER A 183 11.04 0.38 1.61
N LEU A 184 10.53 -0.84 1.41
CA LEU A 184 9.09 -1.11 1.49
C LEU A 184 8.55 -1.46 2.91
N PRO A 185 9.33 -1.48 4.03
CA PRO A 185 8.75 -1.55 5.36
C PRO A 185 8.15 -0.19 5.76
N TRP A 186 7.09 -0.23 6.53
CA TRP A 186 6.68 0.93 7.30
C TRP A 186 7.79 1.32 8.26
N GLN A 187 8.26 2.56 8.13
CA GLN A 187 9.19 3.15 9.09
C GLN A 187 8.45 4.19 9.90
N GLN A 188 8.64 4.14 11.21
CA GLN A 188 8.16 5.20 12.07
C GLN A 188 8.88 6.50 11.70
N VAL A 189 8.10 7.54 11.44
CA VAL A 189 8.62 8.87 11.16
C VAL A 189 8.78 9.64 12.47
N GLY A 190 9.99 9.82 12.89
CA GLY A 190 10.30 10.49 14.16
C GLY A 190 10.16 9.58 15.38
N SER A 191 10.18 10.19 16.56
CA SER A 191 9.90 9.52 17.83
C SER A 191 8.41 9.47 18.14
N ASP A 192 8.03 8.67 19.13
CA ASP A 192 6.65 8.61 19.64
C ASP A 192 6.18 10.00 20.07
N ILE A 193 4.91 10.26 19.87
CA ILE A 193 4.22 11.45 20.39
C ILE A 193 3.45 11.00 21.64
N ASP A 194 4.10 11.11 22.78
CA ASP A 194 3.54 10.68 24.05
C ASP A 194 2.39 11.59 24.54
N GLY A 195 1.47 11.02 25.29
CA GLY A 195 0.50 11.78 26.08
C GLY A 195 1.17 12.53 27.22
N GLU A 196 0.48 13.53 27.78
CA GLU A 196 1.02 14.34 28.89
C GLU A 196 1.00 13.58 30.22
N ALA A 197 -0.06 12.82 30.47
CA ALA A 197 -0.20 12.06 31.69
C ALA A 197 -0.86 10.70 31.47
N ALA A 198 -0.69 9.82 32.44
CA ALA A 198 -1.36 8.51 32.43
C ALA A 198 -2.87 8.69 32.56
N ASN A 199 -3.61 7.90 31.80
CA ASN A 199 -5.08 7.89 31.71
C ASN A 199 -5.73 9.06 30.96
N ASP A 200 -5.00 9.96 30.34
CA ASP A 200 -5.54 11.02 29.47
C ASP A 200 -6.14 10.48 28.17
N TRP A 201 -5.83 9.25 27.84
CA TRP A 201 -6.24 8.57 26.61
C TRP A 201 -5.79 9.34 25.35
N SER A 202 -4.55 9.84 25.38
CA SER A 202 -3.92 10.43 24.20
C SER A 202 -3.91 9.39 23.06
N GLY A 203 -4.24 9.83 21.84
CA GLY A 203 -4.37 8.93 20.70
C GLY A 203 -5.75 8.27 20.55
N TYR A 204 -6.72 8.58 21.42
CA TYR A 204 -8.09 8.05 21.27
C TYR A 204 -8.74 8.47 19.95
N SER A 205 -8.45 9.68 19.49
CA SER A 205 -8.77 10.14 18.15
C SER A 205 -7.50 10.69 17.49
N VAL A 206 -7.27 10.34 16.24
CA VAL A 206 -6.14 10.81 15.45
C VAL A 206 -6.64 11.19 14.05
N SER A 207 -6.16 12.32 13.53
CA SER A 207 -6.42 12.75 12.17
C SER A 207 -5.13 13.27 11.54
N LEU A 208 -4.87 12.88 10.31
CA LEU A 208 -3.69 13.27 9.54
C LEU A 208 -4.11 14.20 8.40
N SER A 209 -3.27 15.16 8.05
CA SER A 209 -3.45 15.95 6.81
C SER A 209 -3.23 15.06 5.57
N ASP A 210 -3.80 15.47 4.43
CA ASP A 210 -3.72 14.71 3.17
C ASP A 210 -2.29 14.43 2.72
N ASP A 211 -1.35 15.29 3.06
CA ASP A 211 0.08 15.17 2.74
C ASP A 211 0.89 14.47 3.85
N GLY A 212 0.25 14.06 4.95
CA GLY A 212 0.90 13.42 6.09
C GLY A 212 1.81 14.34 6.93
N SER A 213 1.85 15.65 6.64
CA SER A 213 2.76 16.58 7.32
C SER A 213 2.25 17.07 8.67
N VAL A 214 0.96 16.98 8.94
CA VAL A 214 0.33 17.45 10.18
C VAL A 214 -0.55 16.37 10.77
N VAL A 215 -0.46 16.16 12.08
CA VAL A 215 -1.32 15.24 12.82
C VAL A 215 -2.02 15.96 13.97
N ALA A 216 -3.32 15.72 14.12
CA ALA A 216 -4.11 16.13 15.29
C ALA A 216 -4.37 14.90 16.16
N ILE A 217 -4.10 15.01 17.47
CA ILE A 217 -4.19 13.93 18.44
C ILE A 217 -5.09 14.39 19.59
N GLY A 218 -6.20 13.68 19.82
CA GLY A 218 -7.12 13.95 20.91
C GLY A 218 -6.90 13.05 22.12
N GLY A 219 -6.93 13.65 23.31
CA GLY A 219 -6.93 12.99 24.62
C GLY A 219 -8.16 13.43 25.41
N HIS A 220 -9.26 12.68 25.32
CA HIS A 220 -10.56 13.12 25.80
C HIS A 220 -10.74 13.10 27.33
N LEU A 221 -9.79 12.52 28.06
CA LEU A 221 -9.78 12.52 29.53
C LEU A 221 -8.66 13.38 30.13
N ASN A 222 -8.01 14.22 29.33
CA ASN A 222 -6.99 15.13 29.84
C ASN A 222 -7.62 16.14 30.83
N ASP A 223 -6.90 16.40 31.92
CA ASP A 223 -7.35 17.26 33.05
C ASP A 223 -6.79 18.69 32.98
N GLY A 224 -6.14 19.09 31.87
CA GLY A 224 -5.41 20.37 31.75
C GLY A 224 -6.24 21.61 32.02
N ASN A 225 -7.53 21.62 31.66
CA ASN A 225 -8.46 22.72 31.86
C ASN A 225 -9.64 22.37 32.82
N GLY A 226 -9.59 21.21 33.42
CA GLY A 226 -10.63 20.71 34.35
C GLY A 226 -10.73 19.18 34.27
N THR A 227 -11.42 18.57 35.24
CA THR A 227 -11.53 17.12 35.32
C THR A 227 -12.16 16.54 34.04
N ASN A 228 -11.41 15.72 33.31
CA ASN A 228 -11.83 15.09 32.06
C ASN A 228 -12.36 16.09 31.01
N SER A 229 -11.80 17.30 30.96
CA SER A 229 -12.21 18.31 29.98
C SER A 229 -11.76 17.92 28.56
N GLY A 230 -10.71 17.18 28.48
CA GLY A 230 -10.09 16.76 27.22
C GLY A 230 -9.28 17.86 26.53
N HIS A 231 -8.48 17.47 25.57
CA HIS A 231 -7.74 18.39 24.71
C HIS A 231 -7.51 17.81 23.31
N VAL A 232 -7.07 18.66 22.38
CA VAL A 232 -6.49 18.26 21.11
C VAL A 232 -5.13 18.94 20.96
N ARG A 233 -4.09 18.18 20.59
CA ARG A 233 -2.76 18.69 20.23
C ARG A 233 -2.49 18.47 18.76
N ILE A 234 -1.89 19.48 18.14
CA ILE A 234 -1.53 19.44 16.72
C ILE A 234 -0.03 19.42 16.59
N TYR A 235 0.49 18.49 15.79
CA TYR A 235 1.92 18.35 15.52
C TYR A 235 2.19 18.47 14.03
N GLN A 236 3.30 19.12 13.69
CA GLN A 236 3.84 19.18 12.33
C GLN A 236 5.14 18.39 12.26
N ASN A 237 5.26 17.62 11.18
CA ASN A 237 6.49 16.93 10.84
C ASN A 237 7.48 17.89 10.19
N ASN A 238 8.63 18.09 10.83
CA ASN A 238 9.73 18.87 10.30
C ASN A 238 10.91 17.92 10.03
N SER A 239 10.98 17.39 8.81
CA SER A 239 12.06 16.49 8.36
C SER A 239 12.29 15.31 9.32
N GLY A 240 11.22 14.59 9.68
CA GLY A 240 11.28 13.43 10.55
C GLY A 240 11.19 13.75 12.05
N THR A 241 10.93 14.98 12.43
CA THR A 241 10.72 15.37 13.83
C THR A 241 9.32 15.98 13.99
N TRP A 242 8.50 15.38 14.84
CA TRP A 242 7.20 15.92 15.19
C TRP A 242 7.33 17.04 16.21
N GLN A 243 6.85 18.21 15.87
CA GLN A 243 6.84 19.40 16.73
C GLN A 243 5.42 19.89 16.93
N GLN A 244 5.04 20.15 18.19
CA GLN A 244 3.71 20.70 18.48
C GLN A 244 3.56 22.10 17.89
N VAL A 245 2.44 22.33 17.24
CA VAL A 245 2.05 23.62 16.63
C VAL A 245 1.09 24.33 17.57
N GLY A 246 1.55 25.43 18.16
CA GLY A 246 0.74 26.19 19.12
C GLY A 246 0.69 25.53 20.50
N SER A 247 -0.24 25.99 21.34
CA SER A 247 -0.61 25.38 22.62
C SER A 247 -1.74 24.39 22.44
N ASP A 248 -2.05 23.65 23.50
CA ASP A 248 -3.16 22.73 23.52
C ASP A 248 -4.50 23.43 23.24
N ILE A 249 -5.38 22.75 22.57
CA ILE A 249 -6.77 23.18 22.36
C ILE A 249 -7.60 22.45 23.41
N ASP A 250 -7.80 23.11 24.52
CA ASP A 250 -8.52 22.56 25.67
C ASP A 250 -10.03 22.53 25.44
N GLY A 251 -10.67 21.51 26.03
CA GLY A 251 -12.11 21.36 26.07
C GLY A 251 -12.77 22.05 27.28
#